data_fb0b488f4ce104bbbee04222834aafbc
#
_entry.id   fb0b488f4ce104bbbee04222834aafbc
#
_cell.length_a   1.000
_cell.length_b   1.000
_cell.length_c   1.000
_cell.angle_alpha   90.00
_cell.angle_beta   90.00
_cell.angle_gamma   90.00
#
_symmetry.space_group_name_H-M   'P 1'
#
loop_
_entity.id
_entity.type
_entity.pdbx_description
1 polymer ?
#
loop_
_entity_poly.entity_id
_entity_poly.type
_entity_poly.pdbx_seq_one_letter_code
_entity_poly.pdbx_strand_id
1 'polypeptide(L)'
;MKVGIDLGGSHIAIGLVDDKYNIIAIKEYYMNDRNNISVEEYIIKCINEGIEELLKENNFSKEQIEKIGIATPGNPRNGIIKNVVNLGIKEFNIKAELEKSFTADIKVENDGKCAGLAEKEIGALRSYDDCVFLCVGTGIGGAAFLDGKMLKPKRNSGFEFGHMTIKKDGELCKCGNRGCFEVYCSKRKFKNKILDMLNVDKHIGSEEFTNKVKEN
;
A
#
# COMPACT_ATOMS: atom_id res chain seq x y z
N MET A 1 13.85 17.09 5.29
CA MET A 1 13.51 16.23 4.12
C MET A 1 12.93 14.90 4.58
N LYS A 2 12.07 14.29 3.78
CA LYS A 2 11.38 13.02 4.11
C LYS A 2 11.65 11.97 3.04
N VAL A 3 11.58 10.70 3.42
CA VAL A 3 11.60 9.56 2.50
C VAL A 3 10.27 8.84 2.58
N GLY A 4 9.64 8.61 1.43
CA GLY A 4 8.46 7.77 1.29
C GLY A 4 8.84 6.43 0.64
N ILE A 5 8.33 5.33 1.19
CA ILE A 5 8.56 3.99 0.67
C ILE A 5 7.20 3.32 0.47
N ASP A 6 6.93 2.86 -0.74
CA ASP A 6 5.79 1.98 -1.05
C ASP A 6 6.30 0.55 -1.24
N LEU A 7 6.04 -0.29 -0.24
CA LEU A 7 6.38 -1.70 -0.26
C LEU A 7 5.22 -2.50 -0.82
N GLY A 8 5.20 -2.68 -2.12
CA GLY A 8 4.20 -3.51 -2.80
C GLY A 8 4.54 -4.98 -2.88
N GLY A 9 3.61 -5.80 -3.37
CA GLY A 9 3.84 -7.23 -3.58
C GLY A 9 4.76 -7.55 -4.78
N SER A 10 4.93 -6.64 -5.72
CA SER A 10 5.70 -6.81 -6.96
C SER A 10 6.89 -5.88 -7.10
N HIS A 11 6.88 -4.75 -6.42
CA HIS A 11 7.92 -3.72 -6.50
C HIS A 11 8.02 -2.95 -5.18
N ILE A 12 9.12 -2.26 -5.01
CA ILE A 12 9.39 -1.31 -3.92
C ILE A 12 9.68 0.03 -4.59
N ALA A 13 8.87 1.05 -4.31
CA ALA A 13 9.14 2.41 -4.75
C ALA A 13 9.67 3.25 -3.58
N ILE A 14 10.73 4.01 -3.81
CA ILE A 14 11.40 4.84 -2.82
C ILE A 14 11.47 6.25 -3.37
N GLY A 15 10.95 7.23 -2.63
CA GLY A 15 10.91 8.62 -3.05
C GLY A 15 11.51 9.58 -2.03
N LEU A 16 12.29 10.55 -2.50
CA LEU A 16 12.65 11.72 -1.72
C LEU A 16 11.52 12.74 -1.81
N VAL A 17 11.12 13.30 -0.67
CA VAL A 17 9.97 14.20 -0.57
C VAL A 17 10.39 15.45 0.21
N ASP A 18 10.07 16.63 -0.34
CA ASP A 18 10.31 17.90 0.33
C ASP A 18 9.26 18.20 1.43
N ASP A 19 9.39 19.35 2.10
CA ASP A 19 8.47 19.74 3.18
C ASP A 19 7.11 20.20 2.66
N LYS A 20 6.98 20.43 1.37
CA LYS A 20 5.71 20.74 0.69
C LYS A 20 5.05 19.50 0.09
N TYR A 21 5.59 18.32 0.37
CA TYR A 21 5.14 17.02 -0.17
C TYR A 21 5.37 16.86 -1.69
N ASN A 22 6.25 17.65 -2.31
CA ASN A 22 6.66 17.41 -3.69
C ASN A 22 7.65 16.24 -3.72
N ILE A 23 7.47 15.35 -4.69
CA ILE A 23 8.41 14.28 -4.96
C ILE A 23 9.61 14.88 -5.71
N ILE A 24 10.80 14.80 -5.11
CA ILE A 24 12.06 15.29 -5.69
C ILE A 24 12.60 14.26 -6.69
N ALA A 25 12.64 13.00 -6.27
CA ALA A 25 13.13 11.88 -7.08
C ALA A 25 12.51 10.57 -6.61
N ILE A 26 12.44 9.58 -7.50
CA ILE A 26 11.91 8.24 -7.22
C ILE A 26 12.85 7.19 -7.79
N LYS A 27 12.96 6.06 -7.09
CA LYS A 27 13.60 4.84 -7.56
C LYS A 27 12.73 3.62 -7.29
N GLU A 28 12.76 2.66 -8.20
CA GLU A 28 11.96 1.45 -8.09
C GLU A 28 12.83 0.19 -8.20
N TYR A 29 12.48 -0.83 -7.43
CA TYR A 29 13.07 -2.16 -7.44
C TYR A 29 11.97 -3.20 -7.59
N TYR A 30 12.25 -4.26 -8.36
CA TYR A 30 11.26 -5.31 -8.59
C TYR A 30 11.55 -6.54 -7.73
N MET A 31 10.51 -7.11 -7.11
CA MET A 31 10.64 -8.25 -6.20
C MET A 31 11.16 -9.53 -6.90
N ASN A 32 11.02 -9.62 -8.22
CA ASN A 32 11.54 -10.74 -9.01
C ASN A 32 13.08 -10.74 -9.14
N ASP A 33 13.76 -9.62 -8.87
CA ASP A 33 15.21 -9.47 -8.99
C ASP A 33 15.96 -9.96 -7.73
N ARG A 34 15.29 -10.64 -6.84
CA ARG A 34 15.75 -11.04 -5.50
C ARG A 34 16.93 -12.03 -5.43
N ASN A 35 17.23 -12.76 -6.50
CA ASN A 35 18.43 -13.62 -6.62
C ASN A 35 18.75 -14.54 -5.41
N ASN A 36 17.81 -15.35 -4.96
CA ASN A 36 17.99 -16.37 -3.88
C ASN A 36 18.25 -15.82 -2.46
N ILE A 37 18.15 -14.54 -2.20
CA ILE A 37 18.13 -13.98 -0.83
C ILE A 37 16.71 -13.97 -0.25
N SER A 38 16.57 -13.88 1.07
CA SER A 38 15.26 -13.78 1.70
C SER A 38 14.52 -12.51 1.28
N VAL A 39 13.19 -12.51 1.40
CA VAL A 39 12.37 -11.33 1.07
C VAL A 39 12.75 -10.16 1.97
N GLU A 40 12.93 -10.43 3.25
CA GLU A 40 13.27 -9.45 4.27
C GLU A 40 14.64 -8.80 3.99
N GLU A 41 15.66 -9.61 3.69
CA GLU A 41 16.99 -9.11 3.32
C GLU A 41 16.96 -8.29 2.04
N TYR A 42 16.20 -8.74 1.03
CA TYR A 42 16.06 -8.01 -0.22
C TYR A 42 15.38 -6.65 -0.03
N ILE A 43 14.32 -6.58 0.78
CA ILE A 43 13.63 -5.34 1.11
C ILE A 43 14.59 -4.34 1.76
N ILE A 44 15.33 -4.75 2.78
CA ILE A 44 16.27 -3.88 3.48
C ILE A 44 17.41 -3.42 2.57
N LYS A 45 17.94 -4.34 1.74
CA LYS A 45 18.95 -4.02 0.73
C LYS A 45 18.45 -2.93 -0.22
N CYS A 46 17.31 -3.14 -0.86
CA CYS A 46 16.74 -2.18 -1.82
C CYS A 46 16.45 -0.82 -1.18
N ILE A 47 15.93 -0.80 0.05
CA ILE A 47 15.66 0.45 0.75
C ILE A 47 16.95 1.21 1.04
N ASN A 48 17.97 0.56 1.58
CA ASN A 48 19.24 1.20 1.88
C ASN A 48 19.92 1.72 0.60
N GLU A 49 20.10 0.87 -0.40
CA GLU A 49 20.70 1.22 -1.69
C GLU A 49 19.93 2.34 -2.38
N GLY A 50 18.59 2.23 -2.45
CA GLY A 50 17.76 3.23 -3.12
C GLY A 50 17.79 4.59 -2.44
N ILE A 51 17.79 4.65 -1.12
CA ILE A 51 17.94 5.92 -0.40
C ILE A 51 19.33 6.50 -0.65
N GLU A 52 20.41 5.71 -0.53
CA GLU A 52 21.78 6.18 -0.71
C GLU A 52 22.03 6.71 -2.14
N GLU A 53 21.52 6.00 -3.15
CA GLU A 53 21.62 6.43 -4.55
C GLU A 53 20.83 7.72 -4.80
N LEU A 54 19.58 7.81 -4.32
CA LEU A 54 18.77 9.02 -4.47
C LEU A 54 19.40 10.23 -3.76
N LEU A 55 19.96 10.05 -2.58
CA LEU A 55 20.66 11.11 -1.87
C LEU A 55 21.87 11.60 -2.65
N LYS A 56 22.69 10.67 -3.14
CA LYS A 56 23.89 10.98 -3.94
C LYS A 56 23.55 11.72 -5.23
N GLU A 57 22.56 11.23 -5.97
CA GLU A 57 22.14 11.83 -7.25
C GLU A 57 21.56 13.24 -7.10
N ASN A 58 20.99 13.55 -5.92
CA ASN A 58 20.37 14.86 -5.64
C ASN A 58 21.18 15.74 -4.69
N ASN A 59 22.45 15.39 -4.39
CA ASN A 59 23.35 16.14 -3.51
C ASN A 59 22.83 16.36 -2.08
N PHE A 60 22.13 15.40 -1.53
CA PHE A 60 21.68 15.37 -0.14
C PHE A 60 22.56 14.44 0.71
N SER A 61 22.59 14.68 2.02
CA SER A 61 23.22 13.79 2.99
C SER A 61 22.19 13.01 3.82
N LYS A 62 22.64 11.91 4.40
CA LYS A 62 21.78 11.01 5.19
C LYS A 62 21.21 11.68 6.44
N GLU A 63 21.97 12.61 7.04
CA GLU A 63 21.60 13.38 8.23
C GLU A 63 20.44 14.35 7.96
N GLN A 64 20.19 14.69 6.71
CA GLN A 64 19.06 15.54 6.31
C GLN A 64 17.73 14.81 6.28
N ILE A 65 17.72 13.47 6.42
CA ILE A 65 16.48 12.70 6.50
C ILE A 65 15.90 12.82 7.92
N GLU A 66 14.78 13.49 8.04
CA GLU A 66 14.07 13.65 9.32
C GLU A 66 13.07 12.51 9.58
N LYS A 67 12.42 12.05 8.51
CA LYS A 67 11.35 11.04 8.59
C LYS A 67 11.43 10.05 7.45
N ILE A 68 11.12 8.79 7.76
CA ILE A 68 10.91 7.71 6.77
C ILE A 68 9.51 7.15 7.00
N GLY A 69 8.65 7.28 5.97
CA GLY A 69 7.31 6.70 5.96
C GLY A 69 7.26 5.47 5.06
N ILE A 70 6.74 4.36 5.57
CA ILE A 70 6.64 3.10 4.83
C ILE A 70 5.19 2.70 4.72
N ALA A 71 4.67 2.65 3.49
CA ALA A 71 3.41 2.04 3.15
C ALA A 71 3.65 0.55 2.88
N THR A 72 2.83 -0.34 3.46
CA THR A 72 2.97 -1.79 3.30
C THR A 72 1.62 -2.49 3.26
N PRO A 73 1.48 -3.62 2.54
CA PRO A 73 0.31 -4.46 2.67
C PRO A 73 0.15 -4.99 4.10
N GLY A 74 -1.09 -5.34 4.46
CA GLY A 74 -1.41 -5.89 5.77
C GLY A 74 -1.57 -4.82 6.86
N ASN A 75 -1.43 -5.23 8.11
CA ASN A 75 -1.64 -4.38 9.28
C ASN A 75 -0.37 -4.28 10.12
N PRO A 76 0.55 -3.38 9.79
CA PRO A 76 1.76 -3.19 10.56
C PRO A 76 1.42 -2.64 11.95
N ARG A 77 2.16 -3.10 12.95
CA ARG A 77 2.03 -2.61 14.32
C ARG A 77 3.39 -2.37 14.94
N ASN A 78 3.63 -1.16 15.43
CA ASN A 78 4.92 -0.76 16.02
C ASN A 78 6.12 -1.04 15.10
N GLY A 79 5.93 -0.91 13.76
CA GLY A 79 6.98 -1.19 12.79
C GLY A 79 7.15 -2.66 12.41
N ILE A 80 6.33 -3.56 12.97
CA ILE A 80 6.35 -4.99 12.66
C ILE A 80 5.26 -5.29 11.63
N ILE A 81 5.64 -5.90 10.52
CA ILE A 81 4.74 -6.40 9.46
C ILE A 81 4.47 -7.88 9.76
N LYS A 82 3.19 -8.30 9.72
CA LYS A 82 2.80 -9.69 9.98
C LYS A 82 1.87 -10.23 8.91
N ASN A 83 2.05 -11.52 8.59
CA ASN A 83 1.16 -12.29 7.72
C ASN A 83 0.90 -11.64 6.36
N VAL A 84 1.93 -11.10 5.73
CA VAL A 84 1.83 -10.53 4.38
C VAL A 84 1.98 -11.65 3.36
N VAL A 85 0.87 -12.28 3.03
CA VAL A 85 0.80 -13.47 2.16
C VAL A 85 1.46 -13.24 0.80
N ASN A 86 1.23 -12.08 0.20
CA ASN A 86 1.76 -11.74 -1.13
C ASN A 86 3.30 -11.64 -1.17
N LEU A 87 3.93 -11.40 -0.03
CA LEU A 87 5.39 -11.35 0.12
C LEU A 87 5.98 -12.59 0.78
N GLY A 88 5.15 -13.50 1.30
CA GLY A 88 5.60 -14.65 2.06
C GLY A 88 6.14 -14.31 3.46
N ILE A 89 5.92 -13.09 3.94
CA ILE A 89 6.41 -12.61 5.24
C ILE A 89 5.48 -13.10 6.34
N LYS A 90 6.00 -13.85 7.30
CA LYS A 90 5.28 -14.25 8.51
C LYS A 90 5.31 -13.16 9.57
N GLU A 91 6.49 -12.68 9.91
CA GLU A 91 6.73 -11.59 10.84
C GLU A 91 8.07 -10.92 10.51
N PHE A 92 8.08 -9.58 10.39
CA PHE A 92 9.28 -8.83 10.07
C PHE A 92 9.25 -7.44 10.72
N ASN A 93 10.24 -7.14 11.56
CA ASN A 93 10.38 -5.83 12.17
C ASN A 93 11.21 -4.89 11.28
N ILE A 94 10.59 -4.42 10.21
CA ILE A 94 11.23 -3.54 9.23
C ILE A 94 11.75 -2.24 9.86
N LYS A 95 11.02 -1.71 10.87
CA LYS A 95 11.44 -0.50 11.57
C LYS A 95 12.78 -0.72 12.28
N ALA A 96 12.90 -1.78 13.09
CA ALA A 96 14.13 -2.06 13.82
C ALA A 96 15.32 -2.34 12.89
N GLU A 97 15.09 -2.95 11.73
CA GLU A 97 16.15 -3.15 10.73
C GLU A 97 16.65 -1.82 10.15
N LEU A 98 15.74 -0.92 9.79
CA LEU A 98 16.09 0.37 9.22
C LEU A 98 16.67 1.37 10.26
N GLU A 99 16.29 1.24 11.54
CA GLU A 99 16.89 2.02 12.64
C GLU A 99 18.38 1.71 12.84
N LYS A 100 18.89 0.58 12.32
CA LYS A 100 20.35 0.30 12.29
C LYS A 100 21.10 1.19 11.31
N SER A 101 20.43 1.66 10.26
CA SER A 101 21.02 2.44 9.17
C SER A 101 20.64 3.93 9.21
N PHE A 102 19.51 4.28 9.82
CA PHE A 102 18.95 5.64 9.80
C PHE A 102 18.55 6.09 11.19
N THR A 103 18.86 7.34 11.54
CA THR A 103 18.45 8.00 12.79
C THR A 103 17.09 8.71 12.68
N ALA A 104 16.46 8.69 11.52
CA ALA A 104 15.19 9.32 11.22
C ALA A 104 14.00 8.72 12.01
N ASP A 105 12.92 9.49 12.21
CA ASP A 105 11.67 8.96 12.75
C ASP A 105 10.98 8.04 11.73
N ILE A 106 10.98 6.75 11.98
CA ILE A 106 10.45 5.73 11.07
C ILE A 106 9.02 5.36 11.44
N LYS A 107 8.09 5.53 10.50
CA LYS A 107 6.68 5.13 10.63
C LYS A 107 6.33 4.11 9.57
N VAL A 108 5.57 3.10 9.96
CA VAL A 108 5.07 2.04 9.09
C VAL A 108 3.56 1.98 9.22
N GLU A 109 2.85 2.04 8.11
CA GLU A 109 1.39 2.00 8.08
C GLU A 109 0.89 1.18 6.88
N ASN A 110 -0.37 0.78 6.91
CA ASN A 110 -1.01 0.11 5.79
C ASN A 110 -1.09 1.00 4.54
N ASP A 111 -0.88 0.41 3.36
CA ASP A 111 -0.88 1.09 2.06
C ASP A 111 -2.16 1.89 1.77
N GLY A 112 -3.33 1.29 1.97
CA GLY A 112 -4.62 1.98 1.81
C GLY A 112 -4.82 3.13 2.81
N LYS A 113 -4.30 3.00 4.03
CA LYS A 113 -4.32 4.08 5.03
C LYS A 113 -3.35 5.20 4.68
N CYS A 114 -2.16 4.86 4.16
CA CYS A 114 -1.21 5.86 3.65
C CYS A 114 -1.79 6.66 2.49
N ALA A 115 -2.47 6.00 1.55
CA ALA A 115 -3.16 6.67 0.44
C ALA A 115 -4.25 7.63 0.96
N GLY A 116 -5.07 7.18 1.92
CA GLY A 116 -6.07 8.04 2.56
C GLY A 116 -5.46 9.23 3.31
N LEU A 117 -4.33 9.04 3.98
CA LEU A 117 -3.59 10.13 4.63
C LEU A 117 -3.08 11.14 3.59
N ALA A 118 -2.55 10.69 2.47
CA ALA A 118 -2.09 11.59 1.39
C ALA A 118 -3.25 12.42 0.85
N GLU A 119 -4.42 11.83 0.61
CA GLU A 119 -5.63 12.55 0.19
C GLU A 119 -6.10 13.57 1.26
N LYS A 120 -5.95 13.24 2.55
CA LYS A 120 -6.31 14.15 3.64
C LYS A 120 -5.33 15.32 3.76
N GLU A 121 -4.03 15.08 3.57
CA GLU A 121 -2.99 16.11 3.76
C GLU A 121 -2.89 17.05 2.55
N ILE A 122 -2.89 16.51 1.33
CA ILE A 122 -2.61 17.26 0.10
C ILE A 122 -3.61 17.05 -1.04
N GLY A 123 -4.56 16.11 -0.89
CA GLY A 123 -5.50 15.71 -1.92
C GLY A 123 -6.93 16.22 -1.71
N ALA A 124 -7.89 15.45 -2.24
CA ALA A 124 -9.31 15.80 -2.30
C ALA A 124 -9.99 15.88 -0.93
N LEU A 125 -9.44 15.23 0.11
CA LEU A 125 -10.05 15.19 1.45
C LEU A 125 -9.57 16.32 2.38
N ARG A 126 -8.72 17.22 1.90
CA ARG A 126 -8.07 18.24 2.73
C ARG A 126 -9.05 19.16 3.49
N SER A 127 -10.20 19.45 2.90
CA SER A 127 -11.21 20.36 3.46
C SER A 127 -12.30 19.67 4.30
N TYR A 128 -12.23 18.34 4.48
CA TYR A 128 -13.26 17.56 5.16
C TYR A 128 -12.71 16.95 6.44
N ASP A 129 -13.25 17.34 7.61
CA ASP A 129 -12.84 16.78 8.89
C ASP A 129 -13.38 15.35 9.10
N ASP A 130 -14.61 15.12 8.65
CA ASP A 130 -15.26 13.82 8.69
C ASP A 130 -15.39 13.26 7.28
N CYS A 131 -14.62 12.23 6.97
CA CYS A 131 -14.60 11.65 5.64
C CYS A 131 -14.12 10.20 5.62
N VAL A 132 -14.41 9.51 4.54
CA VAL A 132 -13.94 8.16 4.26
C VAL A 132 -13.24 8.15 2.91
N PHE A 133 -12.06 7.57 2.88
CA PHE A 133 -11.33 7.23 1.67
C PHE A 133 -11.48 5.75 1.36
N LEU A 134 -11.80 5.40 0.13
CA LEU A 134 -11.82 4.02 -0.35
C LEU A 134 -10.90 3.87 -1.56
N CYS A 135 -10.01 2.90 -1.49
CA CYS A 135 -9.12 2.50 -2.58
C CYS A 135 -9.62 1.20 -3.19
N VAL A 136 -10.11 1.25 -4.43
CA VAL A 136 -10.63 0.09 -5.16
C VAL A 136 -9.58 -0.42 -6.14
N GLY A 137 -8.88 -1.48 -5.74
CA GLY A 137 -7.84 -2.13 -6.51
C GLY A 137 -8.05 -3.65 -6.62
N THR A 138 -6.98 -4.43 -6.47
CA THR A 138 -7.04 -5.90 -6.36
C THR A 138 -7.93 -6.33 -5.20
N GLY A 139 -7.91 -5.55 -4.11
CA GLY A 139 -8.83 -5.57 -2.98
C GLY A 139 -9.52 -4.23 -2.80
N ILE A 140 -10.14 -4.02 -1.63
CA ILE A 140 -10.69 -2.73 -1.21
C ILE A 140 -10.05 -2.36 0.13
N GLY A 141 -9.20 -1.34 0.08
CA GLY A 141 -8.62 -0.68 1.26
C GLY A 141 -9.30 0.65 1.55
N GLY A 142 -8.86 1.33 2.61
CA GLY A 142 -9.33 2.67 2.89
C GLY A 142 -8.92 3.21 4.25
N ALA A 143 -9.32 4.45 4.50
CA ALA A 143 -9.14 5.15 5.75
C ALA A 143 -10.41 5.94 6.10
N ALA A 144 -10.67 6.14 7.38
CA ALA A 144 -11.72 7.03 7.87
C ALA A 144 -11.11 8.09 8.78
N PHE A 145 -11.69 9.28 8.71
CA PHE A 145 -11.28 10.43 9.49
C PHE A 145 -12.50 10.95 10.27
N LEU A 146 -12.27 11.35 11.50
CA LEU A 146 -13.23 12.02 12.37
C LEU A 146 -12.49 13.16 13.09
N ASP A 147 -13.09 14.33 13.14
CA ASP A 147 -12.46 15.55 13.66
C ASP A 147 -11.06 15.79 13.04
N GLY A 148 -10.90 15.56 11.74
CA GLY A 148 -9.65 15.70 11.01
C GLY A 148 -8.58 14.65 11.31
N LYS A 149 -8.87 13.67 12.18
CA LYS A 149 -7.90 12.63 12.60
C LYS A 149 -8.27 11.26 12.05
N MET A 150 -7.26 10.56 11.53
CA MET A 150 -7.47 9.19 11.06
C MET A 150 -7.86 8.27 12.21
N LEU A 151 -8.97 7.55 12.03
CA LEU A 151 -9.42 6.55 12.98
C LEU A 151 -8.48 5.34 12.96
N LYS A 152 -7.88 5.05 14.11
CA LYS A 152 -6.98 3.91 14.31
C LYS A 152 -7.53 2.99 15.40
N PRO A 153 -7.65 1.67 15.13
CA PRO A 153 -8.07 0.74 16.17
C PRO A 153 -6.96 0.59 17.23
N LYS A 154 -7.36 0.55 18.51
CA LYS A 154 -6.39 0.41 19.61
C LYS A 154 -5.79 -1.00 19.73
N ARG A 155 -6.50 -2.04 19.33
CA ARG A 155 -6.13 -3.43 19.62
C ARG A 155 -5.94 -4.32 18.42
N ASN A 156 -6.76 -4.24 17.38
CA ASN A 156 -6.75 -5.13 16.22
C ASN A 156 -6.73 -4.33 14.92
N SER A 157 -6.60 -5.04 13.79
CA SER A 157 -6.93 -4.48 12.50
C SER A 157 -8.39 -4.03 12.51
N GLY A 158 -8.62 -2.74 12.31
CA GLY A 158 -9.95 -2.18 12.22
C GLY A 158 -10.02 -1.18 11.09
N PHE A 159 -11.25 -0.78 10.74
CA PHE A 159 -11.50 0.06 9.59
C PHE A 159 -11.02 -0.58 8.26
N GLU A 160 -11.15 -1.91 8.19
CA GLU A 160 -10.92 -2.70 6.98
C GLU A 160 -12.21 -2.70 6.15
N PHE A 161 -12.46 -1.63 5.40
CA PHE A 161 -13.72 -1.39 4.69
C PHE A 161 -14.07 -2.50 3.70
N GLY A 162 -13.08 -3.07 3.03
CA GLY A 162 -13.26 -4.19 2.11
C GLY A 162 -13.82 -5.44 2.77
N HIS A 163 -13.64 -5.61 4.08
CA HIS A 163 -14.10 -6.77 4.83
C HIS A 163 -15.40 -6.56 5.61
N MET A 164 -16.05 -5.40 5.45
CA MET A 164 -17.42 -5.22 5.94
C MET A 164 -18.38 -6.17 5.23
N THR A 165 -19.22 -6.86 5.99
CA THR A 165 -20.26 -7.72 5.42
C THR A 165 -21.38 -6.86 4.84
N ILE A 166 -21.53 -6.86 3.52
CA ILE A 166 -22.63 -6.18 2.81
C ILE A 166 -23.73 -7.15 2.37
N LYS A 167 -23.47 -8.44 2.42
CA LYS A 167 -24.44 -9.49 2.08
C LYS A 167 -24.35 -10.62 3.09
N LYS A 168 -25.38 -10.76 3.93
CA LYS A 168 -25.51 -11.88 4.86
C LYS A 168 -25.45 -13.22 4.09
N ASP A 169 -24.69 -14.19 4.62
CA ASP A 169 -24.50 -15.52 4.03
C ASP A 169 -24.01 -15.51 2.57
N GLY A 170 -23.31 -14.43 2.16
CA GLY A 170 -22.81 -14.25 0.80
C GLY A 170 -21.55 -15.06 0.48
N GLU A 171 -20.85 -14.65 -0.58
CA GLU A 171 -19.63 -15.32 -1.05
C GLU A 171 -18.55 -15.37 0.04
N LEU A 172 -17.78 -16.48 0.08
CA LEU A 172 -16.66 -16.64 0.99
C LEU A 172 -15.53 -15.67 0.61
N CYS A 173 -15.07 -14.88 1.57
CA CYS A 173 -13.92 -14.01 1.43
C CYS A 173 -12.63 -14.73 1.84
N LYS A 174 -11.51 -14.34 1.27
CA LYS A 174 -10.17 -14.84 1.66
C LYS A 174 -9.82 -14.58 3.13
N CYS A 175 -10.46 -13.59 3.78
CA CYS A 175 -10.30 -13.33 5.20
C CYS A 175 -11.02 -14.36 6.11
N GLY A 176 -11.76 -15.31 5.54
CA GLY A 176 -12.55 -16.32 6.27
C GLY A 176 -14.00 -15.91 6.53
N ASN A 177 -14.34 -14.63 6.37
CA ASN A 177 -15.71 -14.15 6.52
C ASN A 177 -16.54 -14.34 5.23
N ARG A 178 -17.86 -14.19 5.33
CA ARG A 178 -18.77 -14.24 4.19
C ARG A 178 -19.40 -12.88 3.90
N GLY A 179 -19.62 -12.60 2.62
CA GLY A 179 -20.37 -11.43 2.19
C GLY A 179 -19.60 -10.11 2.29
N CYS A 180 -18.27 -10.14 2.37
CA CYS A 180 -17.43 -8.95 2.41
C CYS A 180 -17.61 -8.06 1.17
N PHE A 181 -17.54 -6.76 1.34
CA PHE A 181 -17.63 -5.77 0.25
C PHE A 181 -16.65 -6.06 -0.89
N GLU A 182 -15.40 -6.41 -0.56
CA GLU A 182 -14.34 -6.70 -1.51
C GLU A 182 -14.69 -7.83 -2.50
N VAL A 183 -15.37 -8.91 -2.05
CA VAL A 183 -15.68 -10.04 -2.93
C VAL A 183 -16.70 -9.71 -4.00
N TYR A 184 -17.39 -8.56 -3.88
CA TYR A 184 -18.35 -8.10 -4.88
C TYR A 184 -17.82 -6.92 -5.71
N CYS A 185 -17.04 -6.03 -5.11
CA CYS A 185 -16.75 -4.70 -5.64
C CYS A 185 -15.26 -4.43 -5.93
N SER A 186 -14.34 -5.38 -5.70
CA SER A 186 -12.94 -5.20 -6.10
C SER A 186 -12.81 -5.12 -7.63
N LYS A 187 -11.78 -4.41 -8.12
CA LYS A 187 -11.46 -4.27 -9.55
C LYS A 187 -11.45 -5.62 -10.27
N ARG A 188 -10.86 -6.65 -9.66
CA ARG A 188 -10.81 -8.00 -10.23
C ARG A 188 -12.21 -8.61 -10.36
N LYS A 189 -13.05 -8.50 -9.35
CA LYS A 189 -14.42 -9.05 -9.38
C LYS A 189 -15.29 -8.31 -10.38
N PHE A 190 -15.16 -6.99 -10.43
CA PHE A 190 -15.85 -6.16 -11.41
C PHE A 190 -15.44 -6.52 -12.84
N LYS A 191 -14.12 -6.62 -13.11
CA LYS A 191 -13.59 -7.10 -14.40
C LYS A 191 -14.19 -8.45 -14.78
N ASN A 192 -14.12 -9.44 -13.89
CA ASN A 192 -14.63 -10.79 -14.16
C ASN A 192 -16.14 -10.80 -14.48
N LYS A 193 -16.93 -10.01 -13.77
CA LYS A 193 -18.36 -9.90 -14.02
C LYS A 193 -18.67 -9.31 -15.41
N ILE A 194 -17.94 -8.29 -15.84
CA ILE A 194 -18.07 -7.73 -17.19
C ILE A 194 -17.69 -8.78 -18.23
N LEU A 195 -16.57 -9.49 -18.05
CA LEU A 195 -16.15 -10.54 -18.98
C LEU A 195 -17.16 -11.67 -19.09
N ASP A 196 -17.79 -12.07 -17.97
CA ASP A 196 -18.89 -13.05 -17.96
C ASP A 196 -20.10 -12.54 -18.77
N MET A 197 -20.45 -11.25 -18.64
CA MET A 197 -21.56 -10.64 -19.41
C MET A 197 -21.26 -10.56 -20.91
N LEU A 198 -20.00 -10.37 -21.28
CA LEU A 198 -19.52 -10.30 -22.67
C LEU A 198 -19.17 -11.67 -23.24
N ASN A 199 -19.27 -12.77 -22.49
CA ASN A 199 -18.81 -14.11 -22.86
C ASN A 199 -17.34 -14.15 -23.32
N VAL A 200 -16.46 -13.41 -22.65
CA VAL A 200 -15.02 -13.31 -22.94
C VAL A 200 -14.20 -14.01 -21.84
N ASP A 201 -13.06 -14.59 -22.24
CA ASP A 201 -12.13 -15.25 -21.30
C ASP A 201 -11.66 -14.31 -20.20
N LYS A 202 -11.63 -14.82 -18.94
CA LYS A 202 -11.21 -14.06 -17.74
C LYS A 202 -9.71 -13.79 -17.68
N HIS A 203 -8.92 -14.45 -18.51
CA HIS A 203 -7.44 -14.33 -18.51
C HIS A 203 -6.91 -13.22 -19.41
N ILE A 204 -7.76 -12.44 -20.08
CA ILE A 204 -7.33 -11.35 -20.95
C ILE A 204 -6.61 -10.24 -20.19
N GLY A 205 -5.62 -9.62 -20.83
CA GLY A 205 -4.86 -8.49 -20.30
C GLY A 205 -5.72 -7.23 -20.08
N SER A 206 -5.15 -6.23 -19.43
CA SER A 206 -5.88 -4.97 -19.13
C SER A 206 -6.21 -4.17 -20.39
N GLU A 207 -5.32 -4.17 -21.37
CA GLU A 207 -5.52 -3.46 -22.64
C GLU A 207 -6.61 -4.13 -23.47
N GLU A 208 -6.54 -5.45 -23.65
CA GLU A 208 -7.57 -6.22 -24.35
C GLU A 208 -8.94 -6.08 -23.69
N PHE A 209 -8.99 -6.11 -22.33
CA PHE A 209 -10.22 -5.84 -21.59
C PHE A 209 -10.80 -4.47 -21.92
N THR A 210 -9.95 -3.43 -21.94
CA THR A 210 -10.39 -2.05 -22.23
C THR A 210 -10.97 -1.95 -23.63
N ASN A 211 -10.33 -2.60 -24.61
CA ASN A 211 -10.81 -2.62 -26.00
C ASN A 211 -12.15 -3.33 -26.12
N LYS A 212 -12.30 -4.51 -25.48
CA LYS A 212 -13.57 -5.25 -25.47
C LYS A 212 -14.73 -4.48 -24.85
N VAL A 213 -14.47 -3.70 -23.80
CA VAL A 213 -15.51 -2.85 -23.16
C VAL A 213 -15.90 -1.66 -24.05
N LYS A 214 -14.96 -1.12 -24.85
CA LYS A 214 -15.26 -0.02 -25.78
C LYS A 214 -16.01 -0.45 -27.04
N GLU A 215 -15.86 -1.71 -27.44
CA GLU A 215 -16.50 -2.29 -28.61
C GLU A 215 -17.98 -2.67 -28.40
N ASN A 216 -18.45 -2.72 -27.12
CA ASN A 216 -19.80 -3.13 -26.71
C ASN A 216 -20.49 -2.04 -25.89
#